data_8c11255a25d32d48703cb285ea8b1458
#
_entry.id   8c11255a25d32d48703cb285ea8b1458
#
_cell.length_a   1.000
_cell.length_b   1.000
_cell.length_c   1.000
_cell.angle_alpha   90.00
_cell.angle_beta   90.00
_cell.angle_gamma   90.00
#
_symmetry.space_group_name_H-M   'P 1'
#
loop_
_entity.id
_entity.type
_entity.pdbx_description
1 polymer ?
#
loop_
_entity_poly.entity_id
_entity_poly.type
_entity_poly.pdbx_seq_one_letter_code
_entity_poly.pdbx_strand_id
1 'polypeptide(L)'
;MLHSYSEYVDEGMSMKKDSKTAEAFANSWNNLPLGSVYSDKQVQDWLLPLKEKDFKNKRILELGCGNGSFLLHIINWEPLYLEGVDLGDSVISAKKNLEITQKNWDIIQADLTEYKGTNFDIVYCIGVLHHLKDPKKGFDAVIKNVKKNGIFHCWVYGKEGNALIIYFVDPLRKICCMLPWWYTKYCIATPLAILFLIYANLVAKFSFIKLTKLFPLYEYCLWISQREFSFFVHVSFDQLVTPQTNYIPKSTIQSWLRSCEYLEDWYIIQRNGNSWKFGGALRNDTIYRLQLLIR
;
A
#
# COMPACT_ATOMS: atom_id res chain seq x y z
N MET A 1 -32.17 -21.01 2.41
CA MET A 1 -32.15 -20.08 3.55
C MET A 1 -30.86 -20.13 4.41
N LEU A 2 -30.19 -21.28 4.54
CA LEU A 2 -28.93 -21.37 5.34
C LEU A 2 -27.68 -20.77 4.65
N HIS A 3 -27.65 -20.70 3.34
CA HIS A 3 -26.52 -20.10 2.58
C HIS A 3 -26.44 -18.57 2.72
N SER A 4 -27.59 -17.87 2.76
CA SER A 4 -27.61 -16.42 2.88
C SER A 4 -27.21 -15.92 4.29
N TYR A 5 -27.44 -16.72 5.34
CA TYR A 5 -27.10 -16.32 6.70
C TYR A 5 -25.59 -16.41 6.98
N SER A 6 -24.89 -17.38 6.37
CA SER A 6 -23.43 -17.50 6.49
C SER A 6 -22.68 -16.40 5.74
N GLU A 7 -23.18 -15.95 4.58
CA GLU A 7 -22.60 -14.82 3.85
C GLU A 7 -22.76 -13.50 4.62
N TYR A 8 -23.93 -13.21 5.19
CA TYR A 8 -24.15 -11.99 6.00
C TYR A 8 -23.31 -11.96 7.28
N VAL A 9 -23.09 -13.11 7.93
CA VAL A 9 -22.24 -13.19 9.14
C VAL A 9 -20.77 -13.02 8.76
N ASP A 10 -20.34 -13.55 7.64
CA ASP A 10 -18.95 -13.46 7.18
C ASP A 10 -18.61 -12.06 6.64
N GLU A 11 -19.54 -11.38 5.97
CA GLU A 11 -19.41 -9.97 5.57
C GLU A 11 -19.36 -9.04 6.79
N GLY A 12 -20.25 -9.22 7.78
CA GLY A 12 -20.23 -8.42 9.01
C GLY A 12 -18.97 -8.60 9.85
N MET A 13 -18.39 -9.81 9.88
CA MET A 13 -17.08 -10.07 10.50
C MET A 13 -15.92 -9.50 9.65
N SER A 14 -16.08 -9.42 8.32
CA SER A 14 -15.12 -8.83 7.39
C SER A 14 -14.98 -7.33 7.63
N MET A 15 -16.09 -6.59 7.61
CA MET A 15 -16.11 -5.14 7.87
C MET A 15 -15.52 -4.79 9.23
N LYS A 16 -15.77 -5.61 10.28
CA LYS A 16 -15.18 -5.41 11.61
C LYS A 16 -13.66 -5.60 11.64
N LYS A 17 -13.08 -6.47 10.80
CA LYS A 17 -11.62 -6.70 10.76
C LYS A 17 -10.90 -5.58 10.00
N ASP A 18 -11.42 -5.18 8.85
CA ASP A 18 -10.84 -4.09 8.06
C ASP A 18 -10.94 -2.76 8.82
N SER A 19 -12.05 -2.53 9.54
CA SER A 19 -12.23 -1.39 10.45
C SER A 19 -11.20 -1.37 11.59
N LYS A 20 -10.89 -2.50 12.22
CA LYS A 20 -9.84 -2.57 13.26
C LYS A 20 -8.43 -2.30 12.70
N THR A 21 -8.16 -2.75 11.49
CA THR A 21 -6.91 -2.47 10.80
C THR A 21 -6.81 -0.97 10.48
N ALA A 22 -7.86 -0.38 9.94
CA ALA A 22 -7.93 1.06 9.67
C ALA A 22 -7.79 1.91 10.95
N GLU A 23 -8.42 1.50 12.06
CA GLU A 23 -8.29 2.15 13.37
C GLU A 23 -6.85 2.09 13.91
N ALA A 24 -6.17 0.94 13.81
CA ALA A 24 -4.79 0.79 14.23
C ALA A 24 -3.85 1.71 13.43
N PHE A 25 -4.05 1.80 12.11
CA PHE A 25 -3.31 2.73 11.27
C PHE A 25 -3.66 4.18 11.55
N ALA A 26 -4.94 4.54 11.69
CA ALA A 26 -5.36 5.90 12.02
C ALA A 26 -4.73 6.38 13.33
N ASN A 27 -4.70 5.53 14.36
CA ASN A 27 -4.01 5.84 15.61
C ASN A 27 -2.48 6.06 15.42
N SER A 28 -1.84 5.28 14.56
CA SER A 28 -0.43 5.46 14.23
C SER A 28 -0.19 6.78 13.48
N TRP A 29 -0.97 7.04 12.42
CA TRP A 29 -0.81 8.18 11.52
C TRP A 29 -1.22 9.52 12.14
N ASN A 30 -2.28 9.55 12.95
CA ASN A 30 -2.76 10.78 13.59
C ASN A 30 -1.83 11.30 14.70
N ASN A 31 -0.92 10.46 15.20
CA ASN A 31 0.10 10.85 16.18
C ASN A 31 1.42 11.29 15.53
N LEU A 32 1.48 11.38 14.21
CA LEU A 32 2.64 11.91 13.48
C LEU A 32 2.52 13.44 13.32
N PRO A 33 3.64 14.17 13.22
CA PRO A 33 3.62 15.58 12.86
C PRO A 33 2.89 15.82 11.54
N LEU A 34 2.33 17.02 11.36
CA LEU A 34 1.77 17.45 10.08
C LEU A 34 2.86 17.40 9.00
N GLY A 35 2.45 17.07 7.78
CA GLY A 35 3.32 16.92 6.64
C GLY A 35 3.50 15.48 6.20
N SER A 36 4.28 15.25 5.18
CA SER A 36 4.61 13.92 4.72
C SER A 36 5.66 13.26 5.60
N VAL A 37 5.45 11.99 5.92
CA VAL A 37 6.45 11.14 6.59
C VAL A 37 7.46 10.56 5.58
N TYR A 38 7.27 10.80 4.31
CA TYR A 38 8.12 10.31 3.22
C TYR A 38 8.83 11.47 2.53
N SER A 39 10.04 11.21 2.03
CA SER A 39 10.74 12.14 1.14
C SER A 39 10.25 11.98 -0.31
N ASP A 40 10.44 13.02 -1.15
CA ASP A 40 10.13 12.96 -2.60
C ASP A 40 10.74 11.74 -3.27
N LYS A 41 12.01 11.45 -2.96
CA LYS A 41 12.71 10.28 -3.50
C LYS A 41 12.03 8.96 -3.13
N GLN A 42 11.47 8.85 -1.92
CA GLN A 42 10.75 7.64 -1.50
C GLN A 42 9.43 7.50 -2.25
N VAL A 43 8.66 8.59 -2.38
CA VAL A 43 7.39 8.59 -3.10
C VAL A 43 7.62 8.24 -4.57
N GLN A 44 8.62 8.85 -5.22
CA GLN A 44 9.01 8.51 -6.58
C GLN A 44 9.40 7.04 -6.72
N ASP A 45 10.22 6.49 -5.78
CA ASP A 45 10.62 5.08 -5.81
C ASP A 45 9.40 4.14 -5.71
N TRP A 46 8.43 4.42 -4.84
CA TRP A 46 7.23 3.58 -4.74
C TRP A 46 6.36 3.63 -6.00
N LEU A 47 6.26 4.79 -6.64
CA LEU A 47 5.42 4.98 -7.82
C LEU A 47 6.08 4.52 -9.14
N LEU A 48 7.40 4.31 -9.18
CA LEU A 48 8.05 3.78 -10.39
C LEU A 48 7.35 2.50 -10.87
N PRO A 49 7.08 2.36 -12.18
CA PRO A 49 7.67 3.11 -13.30
C PRO A 49 6.99 4.45 -13.64
N LEU A 50 5.88 4.81 -12.97
CA LEU A 50 5.25 6.11 -13.14
C LEU A 50 6.18 7.24 -12.66
N LYS A 51 6.19 8.34 -13.40
CA LYS A 51 7.04 9.51 -13.13
C LYS A 51 6.17 10.75 -12.95
N GLU A 52 6.69 11.78 -12.32
CA GLU A 52 6.03 13.06 -12.08
C GLU A 52 5.25 13.59 -13.30
N LYS A 53 5.87 13.57 -14.49
CA LYS A 53 5.26 14.02 -15.75
C LYS A 53 3.97 13.27 -16.12
N ASP A 54 3.79 12.05 -15.65
CA ASP A 54 2.63 11.21 -15.97
C ASP A 54 1.38 11.67 -15.19
N PHE A 55 1.59 12.40 -14.06
CA PHE A 55 0.54 12.91 -13.19
C PHE A 55 0.05 14.32 -13.60
N LYS A 56 0.87 15.07 -14.32
CA LYS A 56 0.56 16.44 -14.72
C LYS A 56 -0.71 16.52 -15.56
N ASN A 57 -1.63 17.44 -15.17
CA ASN A 57 -2.94 17.64 -15.81
C ASN A 57 -3.83 16.36 -15.85
N LYS A 58 -3.66 15.46 -14.90
CA LYS A 58 -4.43 14.20 -14.77
C LYS A 58 -5.35 14.25 -13.55
N ARG A 59 -6.45 13.51 -13.62
CA ARG A 59 -7.30 13.19 -12.48
C ARG A 59 -6.73 11.96 -11.79
N ILE A 60 -6.35 12.09 -10.54
CA ILE A 60 -5.62 11.09 -9.78
C ILE A 60 -6.45 10.62 -8.60
N LEU A 61 -6.48 9.32 -8.34
CA LEU A 61 -7.10 8.71 -7.17
C LEU A 61 -6.08 7.86 -6.41
N GLU A 62 -5.96 8.11 -5.10
CA GLU A 62 -5.29 7.22 -4.16
C GLU A 62 -6.31 6.43 -3.34
N LEU A 63 -6.29 5.11 -3.43
CA LEU A 63 -7.08 4.21 -2.59
C LEU A 63 -6.25 3.75 -1.39
N GLY A 64 -6.69 4.13 -0.19
CA GLY A 64 -5.96 3.96 1.06
C GLY A 64 -4.94 5.07 1.30
N CYS A 65 -5.40 6.33 1.30
CA CYS A 65 -4.50 7.49 1.36
C CYS A 65 -3.91 7.78 2.75
N GLY A 66 -4.39 7.11 3.81
CA GLY A 66 -3.94 7.33 5.18
C GLY A 66 -4.01 8.81 5.57
N ASN A 67 -2.90 9.36 6.07
CA ASN A 67 -2.78 10.78 6.41
C ASN A 67 -2.44 11.70 5.22
N GLY A 68 -2.52 11.21 3.98
CA GLY A 68 -2.25 11.97 2.78
C GLY A 68 -0.77 12.22 2.47
N SER A 69 0.16 11.47 3.07
CA SER A 69 1.60 11.67 2.88
C SER A 69 2.05 11.59 1.43
N PHE A 70 1.48 10.67 0.62
CA PHE A 70 1.76 10.61 -0.82
C PHE A 70 1.13 11.77 -1.56
N LEU A 71 -0.12 12.10 -1.24
CA LEU A 71 -0.87 13.17 -1.86
C LEU A 71 -0.15 14.52 -1.74
N LEU A 72 0.53 14.79 -0.61
CA LEU A 72 1.33 16.00 -0.39
C LEU A 72 2.49 16.17 -1.38
N HIS A 73 3.04 15.09 -1.89
CA HIS A 73 4.07 15.13 -2.93
C HIS A 73 3.43 15.27 -4.32
N ILE A 74 2.41 14.43 -4.59
CA ILE A 74 1.77 14.38 -5.91
C ILE A 74 1.05 15.67 -6.25
N ILE A 75 0.51 16.39 -5.26
CA ILE A 75 -0.14 17.70 -5.48
C ILE A 75 0.83 18.72 -6.10
N ASN A 76 2.14 18.60 -5.86
CA ASN A 76 3.17 19.45 -6.44
C ASN A 76 3.52 19.07 -7.89
N TRP A 77 3.11 17.90 -8.36
CA TRP A 77 3.28 17.45 -9.75
C TRP A 77 2.17 17.95 -10.69
N GLU A 78 1.42 18.96 -10.21
CA GLU A 78 0.39 19.68 -10.98
C GLU A 78 -0.70 18.77 -11.57
N PRO A 79 -1.33 17.88 -10.77
CA PRO A 79 -2.49 17.14 -11.24
C PRO A 79 -3.65 18.12 -11.52
N LEU A 80 -4.57 17.72 -12.40
CA LEU A 80 -5.81 18.46 -12.64
C LEU A 80 -6.75 18.38 -11.43
N TYR A 81 -6.80 17.19 -10.81
CA TYR A 81 -7.60 16.90 -9.63
C TYR A 81 -6.98 15.72 -8.88
N LEU A 82 -6.97 15.80 -7.56
CA LEU A 82 -6.41 14.78 -6.69
C LEU A 82 -7.44 14.33 -5.68
N GLU A 83 -7.67 13.03 -5.57
CA GLU A 83 -8.62 12.47 -4.62
C GLU A 83 -7.96 11.37 -3.80
N GLY A 84 -8.23 11.37 -2.49
CA GLY A 84 -7.80 10.34 -1.57
C GLY A 84 -8.99 9.68 -0.89
N VAL A 85 -8.97 8.35 -0.79
CA VAL A 85 -9.99 7.56 -0.09
C VAL A 85 -9.33 6.73 0.98
N ASP A 86 -9.85 6.77 2.21
CA ASP A 86 -9.40 5.89 3.31
C ASP A 86 -10.59 5.53 4.21
N LEU A 87 -10.52 4.35 4.85
CA LEU A 87 -11.56 3.88 5.76
C LEU A 87 -11.47 4.52 7.14
N GLY A 88 -10.25 4.82 7.59
CA GLY A 88 -9.95 5.26 8.95
C GLY A 88 -10.07 6.78 9.15
N ASP A 89 -10.05 7.19 10.41
CA ASP A 89 -10.05 8.60 10.81
C ASP A 89 -8.76 9.35 10.44
N SER A 90 -7.78 8.67 9.84
CA SER A 90 -6.60 9.26 9.22
C SER A 90 -6.94 10.31 8.15
N VAL A 91 -8.12 10.24 7.55
CA VAL A 91 -8.65 11.25 6.61
C VAL A 91 -8.70 12.66 7.22
N ILE A 92 -8.87 12.77 8.54
CA ILE A 92 -8.84 14.07 9.26
C ILE A 92 -7.46 14.72 9.13
N SER A 93 -6.41 13.93 9.35
CA SER A 93 -5.03 14.37 9.19
C SER A 93 -4.69 14.64 7.71
N ALA A 94 -5.21 13.83 6.78
CA ALA A 94 -5.03 14.05 5.35
C ALA A 94 -5.61 15.39 4.90
N LYS A 95 -6.83 15.73 5.32
CA LYS A 95 -7.46 17.03 5.05
C LYS A 95 -6.61 18.18 5.57
N LYS A 96 -6.21 18.15 6.85
CA LYS A 96 -5.34 19.18 7.45
C LYS A 96 -4.03 19.35 6.70
N ASN A 97 -3.42 18.25 6.27
CA ASN A 97 -2.17 18.27 5.51
C ASN A 97 -2.33 18.95 4.14
N LEU A 98 -3.46 18.74 3.46
CA LEU A 98 -3.70 19.27 2.12
C LEU A 98 -4.30 20.67 2.11
N GLU A 99 -4.97 21.12 3.17
CA GLU A 99 -5.56 22.45 3.29
C GLU A 99 -4.59 23.60 2.95
N ILE A 100 -3.31 23.42 3.30
CA ILE A 100 -2.27 24.42 3.04
C ILE A 100 -1.94 24.59 1.55
N THR A 101 -2.34 23.65 0.69
CA THR A 101 -1.91 23.62 -0.72
C THR A 101 -2.72 24.52 -1.65
N GLN A 102 -3.93 24.93 -1.27
CA GLN A 102 -4.88 25.73 -2.06
C GLN A 102 -5.12 25.19 -3.49
N LYS A 103 -4.96 23.88 -3.70
CA LYS A 103 -5.13 23.20 -4.99
C LYS A 103 -6.43 22.38 -5.02
N ASN A 104 -6.74 21.82 -6.17
CA ASN A 104 -7.98 21.05 -6.39
C ASN A 104 -7.85 19.62 -5.91
N TRP A 105 -8.34 19.33 -4.71
CA TRP A 105 -8.31 17.99 -4.10
C TRP A 105 -9.59 17.69 -3.30
N ASP A 106 -9.83 16.43 -3.05
CA ASP A 106 -10.83 15.95 -2.10
C ASP A 106 -10.33 14.73 -1.31
N ILE A 107 -10.80 14.57 -0.06
CA ILE A 107 -10.52 13.41 0.80
C ILE A 107 -11.84 12.86 1.32
N ILE A 108 -12.07 11.58 1.01
CA ILE A 108 -13.31 10.88 1.29
C ILE A 108 -13.05 9.76 2.29
N GLN A 109 -13.83 9.72 3.37
CA GLN A 109 -13.85 8.57 4.28
C GLN A 109 -14.81 7.51 3.75
N ALA A 110 -14.27 6.42 3.23
CA ALA A 110 -15.04 5.33 2.67
C ALA A 110 -14.24 4.02 2.63
N ASP A 111 -14.95 2.90 2.56
CA ASP A 111 -14.35 1.61 2.21
C ASP A 111 -13.95 1.62 0.73
N LEU A 112 -12.66 1.47 0.48
CA LEU A 112 -12.10 1.47 -0.88
C LEU A 112 -12.72 0.36 -1.77
N THR A 113 -13.16 -0.75 -1.17
CA THR A 113 -13.75 -1.89 -1.92
C THR A 113 -15.16 -1.59 -2.43
N GLU A 114 -15.85 -0.62 -1.81
CA GLU A 114 -17.20 -0.18 -2.19
C GLU A 114 -17.20 1.19 -2.90
N TYR A 115 -16.05 1.90 -2.82
CA TYR A 115 -15.92 3.22 -3.41
C TYR A 115 -16.04 3.19 -4.94
N LYS A 116 -16.82 4.12 -5.48
CA LYS A 116 -17.08 4.28 -6.91
C LYS A 116 -16.84 5.73 -7.30
N GLY A 117 -15.61 6.04 -7.62
CA GLY A 117 -15.26 7.29 -8.31
C GLY A 117 -15.41 7.14 -9.83
N THR A 118 -15.31 8.23 -10.54
CA THR A 118 -15.46 8.25 -12.00
C THR A 118 -14.31 8.96 -12.69
N ASN A 119 -13.84 8.35 -13.80
CA ASN A 119 -12.95 9.02 -14.75
C ASN A 119 -11.57 9.43 -14.22
N PHE A 120 -10.92 8.59 -13.42
CA PHE A 120 -9.53 8.83 -13.02
C PHE A 120 -8.55 8.34 -14.08
N ASP A 121 -7.62 9.22 -14.44
CA ASP A 121 -6.53 8.91 -15.37
C ASP A 121 -5.54 7.93 -14.77
N ILE A 122 -5.24 8.11 -13.48
CA ILE A 122 -4.36 7.26 -12.70
C ILE A 122 -5.04 6.91 -11.38
N VAL A 123 -5.10 5.61 -11.08
CA VAL A 123 -5.52 5.10 -9.77
C VAL A 123 -4.36 4.31 -9.18
N TYR A 124 -3.95 4.66 -7.97
CA TYR A 124 -2.91 3.91 -7.28
C TYR A 124 -3.32 3.50 -5.87
N CYS A 125 -2.72 2.39 -5.39
CA CYS A 125 -2.97 1.83 -4.07
C CYS A 125 -1.66 1.29 -3.51
N ILE A 126 -1.07 2.03 -2.57
CA ILE A 126 0.25 1.75 -2.02
C ILE A 126 0.15 1.32 -0.57
N GLY A 127 0.54 0.07 -0.30
CA GLY A 127 0.63 -0.40 1.08
C GLY A 127 -0.69 -0.83 1.73
N VAL A 128 -1.77 -1.01 0.97
CA VAL A 128 -3.12 -1.24 1.53
C VAL A 128 -3.68 -2.61 1.19
N LEU A 129 -3.63 -3.04 -0.07
CA LEU A 129 -4.31 -4.27 -0.53
C LEU A 129 -3.98 -5.50 0.32
N HIS A 130 -2.75 -5.63 0.76
CA HIS A 130 -2.31 -6.76 1.58
C HIS A 130 -2.79 -6.72 3.04
N HIS A 131 -3.44 -5.63 3.45
CA HIS A 131 -4.09 -5.48 4.76
C HIS A 131 -5.60 -5.76 4.71
N LEU A 132 -6.18 -5.91 3.53
CA LEU A 132 -7.59 -6.26 3.38
C LEU A 132 -7.84 -7.75 3.67
N LYS A 133 -9.02 -8.07 4.12
CA LYS A 133 -9.47 -9.47 4.25
C LYS A 133 -9.47 -10.17 2.89
N ASP A 134 -9.93 -9.46 1.86
CA ASP A 134 -9.90 -9.90 0.47
C ASP A 134 -9.08 -8.92 -0.40
N PRO A 135 -7.77 -9.16 -0.57
CA PRO A 135 -6.92 -8.33 -1.42
C PRO A 135 -7.38 -8.28 -2.88
N LYS A 136 -8.06 -9.34 -3.39
CA LYS A 136 -8.58 -9.36 -4.75
C LYS A 136 -9.72 -8.38 -4.94
N LYS A 137 -10.65 -8.30 -3.97
CA LYS A 137 -11.74 -7.33 -3.98
C LYS A 137 -11.18 -5.89 -4.01
N GLY A 138 -10.13 -5.63 -3.24
CA GLY A 138 -9.42 -4.34 -3.28
C GLY A 138 -8.79 -4.07 -4.64
N PHE A 139 -8.12 -5.05 -5.25
CA PHE A 139 -7.58 -4.90 -6.60
C PHE A 139 -8.69 -4.62 -7.63
N ASP A 140 -9.82 -5.31 -7.54
CA ASP A 140 -10.98 -5.08 -8.43
C ASP A 140 -11.53 -3.65 -8.28
N ALA A 141 -11.54 -3.12 -7.06
CA ALA A 141 -11.91 -1.72 -6.82
C ALA A 141 -10.92 -0.74 -7.46
N VAL A 142 -9.60 -1.01 -7.41
CA VAL A 142 -8.61 -0.21 -8.15
C VAL A 142 -8.97 -0.18 -9.62
N ILE A 143 -9.17 -1.34 -10.26
CA ILE A 143 -9.47 -1.43 -11.70
C ILE A 143 -10.78 -0.71 -12.06
N LYS A 144 -11.84 -0.86 -11.24
CA LYS A 144 -13.16 -0.23 -11.49
C LYS A 144 -13.13 1.29 -11.49
N ASN A 145 -12.19 1.90 -10.78
CA ASN A 145 -12.06 3.35 -10.68
C ASN A 145 -11.17 3.96 -11.77
N VAL A 146 -10.42 3.14 -12.53
CA VAL A 146 -9.60 3.60 -13.65
C VAL A 146 -10.49 3.85 -14.87
N LYS A 147 -10.34 5.00 -15.50
CA LYS A 147 -11.03 5.29 -16.78
C LYS A 147 -10.47 4.46 -17.94
N LYS A 148 -11.19 4.42 -19.06
CA LYS A 148 -10.66 3.88 -20.31
C LYS A 148 -9.38 4.62 -20.72
N ASN A 149 -8.35 3.87 -21.15
CA ASN A 149 -6.99 4.36 -21.40
C ASN A 149 -6.29 4.98 -20.17
N GLY A 150 -6.82 4.73 -18.98
CA GLY A 150 -6.18 5.11 -17.74
C GLY A 150 -5.19 4.05 -17.25
N ILE A 151 -4.45 4.38 -16.23
CA ILE A 151 -3.36 3.58 -15.66
C ILE A 151 -3.67 3.27 -14.20
N PHE A 152 -3.34 2.05 -13.76
CA PHE A 152 -3.31 1.74 -12.34
C PHE A 152 -1.90 1.36 -11.88
N HIS A 153 -1.64 1.56 -10.59
CA HIS A 153 -0.39 1.16 -9.94
C HIS A 153 -0.65 0.72 -8.50
N CYS A 154 -0.08 -0.43 -8.11
CA CYS A 154 -0.21 -0.98 -6.76
C CYS A 154 1.15 -1.40 -6.21
N TRP A 155 1.27 -1.34 -4.87
CA TRP A 155 2.38 -1.93 -4.15
C TRP A 155 1.88 -2.77 -2.97
N VAL A 156 2.42 -4.00 -2.85
CA VAL A 156 2.03 -4.97 -1.81
C VAL A 156 3.23 -5.71 -1.24
N TYR A 157 3.08 -6.23 -0.02
CA TYR A 157 4.05 -7.18 0.53
C TYR A 157 4.02 -8.48 -0.25
N GLY A 158 5.20 -8.95 -0.69
CA GLY A 158 5.39 -10.23 -1.36
C GLY A 158 5.46 -11.39 -0.37
N LYS A 159 5.10 -12.59 -0.80
CA LYS A 159 5.42 -13.81 -0.05
C LYS A 159 6.92 -14.13 -0.16
N GLU A 160 7.46 -13.89 -1.34
CA GLU A 160 8.87 -14.07 -1.64
C GLU A 160 9.71 -13.07 -0.85
N GLY A 161 10.78 -13.54 -0.24
CA GLY A 161 11.70 -12.74 0.58
C GLY A 161 11.23 -12.41 1.99
N ASN A 162 9.99 -12.74 2.37
CA ASN A 162 9.43 -12.44 3.69
C ASN A 162 9.36 -13.65 4.64
N ALA A 163 10.09 -14.73 4.39
CA ALA A 163 10.04 -15.92 5.24
C ALA A 163 10.29 -15.60 6.72
N LEU A 164 11.31 -14.77 7.02
CA LEU A 164 11.61 -14.33 8.39
C LEU A 164 10.40 -13.62 9.02
N ILE A 165 9.77 -12.72 8.28
CA ILE A 165 8.62 -11.95 8.78
C ILE A 165 7.42 -12.89 9.00
N ILE A 166 7.13 -13.77 8.04
CA ILE A 166 5.99 -14.71 8.09
C ILE A 166 6.12 -15.68 9.26
N TYR A 167 7.32 -16.21 9.51
CA TYR A 167 7.49 -17.25 10.53
C TYR A 167 7.79 -16.72 11.93
N PHE A 168 8.35 -15.51 12.08
CA PHE A 168 8.72 -14.94 13.37
C PHE A 168 7.92 -13.70 13.75
N VAL A 169 7.74 -12.74 12.83
CA VAL A 169 7.05 -11.49 13.15
C VAL A 169 5.53 -11.67 13.16
N ASP A 170 4.98 -12.44 12.22
CA ASP A 170 3.53 -12.65 12.12
C ASP A 170 2.91 -13.35 13.36
N PRO A 171 3.52 -14.39 13.95
CA PRO A 171 3.06 -14.93 15.23
C PRO A 171 3.11 -13.90 16.37
N LEU A 172 4.19 -13.10 16.45
CA LEU A 172 4.31 -12.04 17.45
C LEU A 172 3.26 -10.95 17.25
N ARG A 173 2.97 -10.57 16.01
CA ARG A 173 1.90 -9.63 15.63
C ARG A 173 0.54 -10.05 16.21
N LYS A 174 0.18 -11.34 16.11
CA LYS A 174 -1.10 -11.87 16.62
C LYS A 174 -1.28 -11.64 18.12
N ILE A 175 -0.19 -11.53 18.86
CA ILE A 175 -0.20 -11.20 20.28
C ILE A 175 -0.20 -9.68 20.46
N CYS A 176 0.70 -8.98 19.77
CA CYS A 176 0.90 -7.55 19.94
C CYS A 176 -0.31 -6.69 19.54
N CYS A 177 -1.08 -7.11 18.52
CA CYS A 177 -2.29 -6.40 18.11
C CYS A 177 -3.43 -6.47 19.15
N MET A 178 -3.31 -7.32 20.19
CA MET A 178 -4.24 -7.42 21.33
C MET A 178 -3.81 -6.54 22.51
N LEU A 179 -2.58 -6.04 22.51
CA LEU A 179 -2.01 -5.23 23.58
C LEU A 179 -2.30 -3.74 23.37
N PRO A 180 -2.24 -2.91 24.43
CA PRO A 180 -2.31 -1.47 24.28
C PRO A 180 -1.21 -0.97 23.35
N TRP A 181 -1.53 -0.04 22.46
CA TRP A 181 -0.60 0.46 21.42
C TRP A 181 0.70 1.01 22.00
N TRP A 182 0.65 1.72 23.14
CA TRP A 182 1.83 2.27 23.81
C TRP A 182 2.77 1.17 24.33
N TYR A 183 2.20 0.07 24.87
CA TYR A 183 3.00 -1.08 25.31
C TYR A 183 3.68 -1.74 24.13
N THR A 184 2.94 -2.02 23.06
CA THR A 184 3.50 -2.57 21.82
C THR A 184 4.60 -1.67 21.26
N LYS A 185 4.38 -0.35 21.23
CA LYS A 185 5.33 0.62 20.67
C LYS A 185 6.63 0.68 21.50
N TYR A 186 6.51 0.93 22.81
CA TYR A 186 7.69 1.24 23.64
C TYR A 186 8.37 -0.01 24.21
N CYS A 187 7.60 -1.03 24.59
CA CYS A 187 8.14 -2.22 25.24
C CYS A 187 8.54 -3.34 24.28
N ILE A 188 7.99 -3.35 23.05
CA ILE A 188 8.24 -4.44 22.08
C ILE A 188 8.86 -3.88 20.79
N ALA A 189 8.18 -2.98 20.08
CA ALA A 189 8.63 -2.48 18.79
C ALA A 189 9.95 -1.69 18.88
N THR A 190 10.12 -0.83 19.88
CA THR A 190 11.35 -0.04 20.03
C THR A 190 12.59 -0.91 20.33
N PRO A 191 12.57 -1.89 21.25
CA PRO A 191 13.68 -2.83 21.40
C PRO A 191 13.98 -3.64 20.14
N LEU A 192 12.95 -4.12 19.45
CA LEU A 192 13.13 -4.83 18.17
C LEU A 192 13.71 -3.92 17.08
N ALA A 193 13.32 -2.64 17.05
CA ALA A 193 13.87 -1.66 16.12
C ALA A 193 15.37 -1.43 16.34
N ILE A 194 15.85 -1.45 17.59
CA ILE A 194 17.28 -1.35 17.92
C ILE A 194 18.03 -2.56 17.35
N LEU A 195 17.53 -3.77 17.60
CA LEU A 195 18.14 -5.00 17.08
C LEU A 195 18.14 -5.00 15.55
N PHE A 196 17.04 -4.57 14.94
CA PHE A 196 16.92 -4.48 13.49
C PHE A 196 17.84 -3.40 12.89
N LEU A 197 18.01 -2.25 13.55
CA LEU A 197 18.97 -1.21 13.16
C LEU A 197 20.40 -1.76 13.15
N ILE A 198 20.81 -2.47 14.21
CA ILE A 198 22.13 -3.08 14.30
C ILE A 198 22.32 -4.10 13.17
N TYR A 199 21.35 -4.99 12.96
CA TYR A 199 21.38 -6.00 11.92
C TYR A 199 21.49 -5.37 10.53
N ALA A 200 20.64 -4.40 10.20
CA ALA A 200 20.62 -3.75 8.90
C ALA A 200 21.93 -3.00 8.61
N ASN A 201 22.50 -2.31 9.61
CA ASN A 201 23.78 -1.63 9.46
C ASN A 201 24.96 -2.63 9.30
N LEU A 202 24.95 -3.77 10.00
CA LEU A 202 25.95 -4.82 9.79
C LEU A 202 25.87 -5.40 8.37
N VAL A 203 24.65 -5.73 7.90
CA VAL A 203 24.45 -6.21 6.53
C VAL A 203 24.93 -5.18 5.50
N ALA A 204 24.60 -3.90 5.68
CA ALA A 204 25.05 -2.83 4.79
C ALA A 204 26.56 -2.65 4.82
N LYS A 205 27.17 -2.65 6.02
CA LYS A 205 28.64 -2.51 6.18
C LYS A 205 29.42 -3.63 5.48
N PHE A 206 28.92 -4.87 5.55
CA PHE A 206 29.56 -6.04 4.95
C PHE A 206 29.01 -6.43 3.58
N SER A 207 28.26 -5.55 2.92
CA SER A 207 27.60 -5.81 1.63
C SER A 207 28.57 -6.11 0.47
N PHE A 208 29.85 -5.75 0.61
CA PHE A 208 30.92 -6.10 -0.35
C PHE A 208 31.27 -7.60 -0.33
N ILE A 209 30.92 -8.33 0.74
CA ILE A 209 31.13 -9.77 0.84
C ILE A 209 29.96 -10.48 0.13
N LYS A 210 30.23 -11.30 -0.89
CA LYS A 210 29.17 -12.00 -1.64
C LYS A 210 28.24 -12.84 -0.77
N LEU A 211 28.77 -13.44 0.32
CA LEU A 211 28.00 -14.28 1.24
C LEU A 211 26.89 -13.52 1.99
N THR A 212 27.04 -12.20 2.22
CA THR A 212 25.99 -11.40 2.89
C THR A 212 24.70 -11.31 2.10
N LYS A 213 24.74 -11.52 0.77
CA LYS A 213 23.53 -11.59 -0.07
C LYS A 213 22.59 -12.73 0.29
N LEU A 214 23.08 -13.74 1.02
CA LEU A 214 22.28 -14.86 1.52
C LEU A 214 21.53 -14.52 2.83
N PHE A 215 21.84 -13.40 3.47
CA PHE A 215 21.21 -13.00 4.71
C PHE A 215 19.74 -12.58 4.48
N PRO A 216 18.84 -12.96 5.38
CA PRO A 216 17.44 -12.57 5.28
C PRO A 216 17.27 -11.06 5.10
N LEU A 217 16.35 -10.65 4.24
CA LEU A 217 16.02 -9.24 3.97
C LEU A 217 17.23 -8.40 3.49
N TYR A 218 18.23 -9.01 2.83
CA TYR A 218 19.46 -8.33 2.42
C TYR A 218 19.18 -6.98 1.70
N GLU A 219 18.41 -6.98 0.62
CA GLU A 219 18.10 -5.77 -0.14
C GLU A 219 17.31 -4.75 0.69
N TYR A 220 16.39 -5.24 1.54
CA TYR A 220 15.65 -4.39 2.46
C TYR A 220 16.55 -3.76 3.51
N CYS A 221 17.53 -4.51 4.03
CA CYS A 221 18.54 -3.99 4.96
C CYS A 221 19.38 -2.88 4.33
N LEU A 222 19.82 -3.04 3.07
CA LEU A 222 20.56 -2.00 2.34
C LEU A 222 19.73 -0.73 2.17
N TRP A 223 18.44 -0.87 1.92
CA TRP A 223 17.54 0.27 1.75
C TRP A 223 17.23 0.97 3.07
N ILE A 224 16.90 0.21 4.15
CA ILE A 224 16.47 0.77 5.43
C ILE A 224 17.64 1.32 6.25
N SER A 225 18.86 0.79 6.10
CA SER A 225 20.06 1.28 6.80
C SER A 225 20.40 2.75 6.51
N GLN A 226 19.83 3.30 5.43
CA GLN A 226 19.97 4.72 5.07
C GLN A 226 18.95 5.63 5.77
N ARG A 227 18.16 5.09 6.73
CA ARG A 227 17.09 5.79 7.42
C ARG A 227 17.45 6.07 8.87
N GLU A 228 16.77 7.06 9.44
CA GLU A 228 16.91 7.40 10.86
C GLU A 228 16.26 6.33 11.74
N PHE A 229 16.68 6.28 13.02
CA PHE A 229 16.14 5.32 14.00
C PHE A 229 14.62 5.43 14.18
N SER A 230 14.06 6.64 14.10
CA SER A 230 12.62 6.89 14.14
C SER A 230 11.85 6.07 13.09
N PHE A 231 12.42 5.91 11.89
CA PHE A 231 11.83 5.12 10.82
C PHE A 231 11.87 3.61 11.12
N PHE A 232 12.95 3.11 11.76
CA PHE A 232 13.00 1.72 12.23
C PHE A 232 11.94 1.43 13.28
N VAL A 233 11.72 2.36 14.22
CA VAL A 233 10.65 2.24 15.23
C VAL A 233 9.28 2.23 14.56
N HIS A 234 9.04 3.14 13.61
CA HIS A 234 7.80 3.23 12.85
C HIS A 234 7.49 1.92 12.11
N VAL A 235 8.43 1.41 11.33
CA VAL A 235 8.25 0.15 10.58
C VAL A 235 8.04 -1.04 11.52
N SER A 236 8.81 -1.14 12.61
CA SER A 236 8.67 -2.22 13.58
C SER A 236 7.32 -2.19 14.28
N PHE A 237 6.83 -0.98 14.60
CA PHE A 237 5.52 -0.79 15.21
C PHE A 237 4.39 -1.16 14.25
N ASP A 238 4.41 -0.64 13.02
CA ASP A 238 3.40 -0.95 12.00
C ASP A 238 3.29 -2.44 11.71
N GLN A 239 4.43 -3.15 11.71
CA GLN A 239 4.43 -4.61 11.54
C GLN A 239 3.76 -5.36 12.70
N LEU A 240 3.68 -4.79 13.88
CA LEU A 240 3.17 -5.46 15.09
C LEU A 240 1.73 -5.08 15.45
N VAL A 241 1.26 -3.88 15.07
CA VAL A 241 -0.09 -3.41 15.45
C VAL A 241 -1.16 -3.80 14.45
N THR A 242 -0.79 -4.13 13.22
CA THR A 242 -1.72 -4.43 12.15
C THR A 242 -2.39 -5.79 12.39
N PRO A 243 -3.71 -5.87 12.63
CA PRO A 243 -4.39 -7.14 12.93
C PRO A 243 -4.33 -8.15 11.80
N GLN A 244 -4.25 -7.68 10.56
CA GLN A 244 -4.22 -8.53 9.37
C GLN A 244 -3.16 -8.08 8.36
N THR A 245 -2.37 -9.03 7.89
CA THR A 245 -1.43 -8.83 6.78
C THR A 245 -1.36 -10.10 5.94
N ASN A 246 -1.55 -9.96 4.65
CA ASN A 246 -1.40 -11.02 3.66
C ASN A 246 -0.06 -10.81 2.93
N TYR A 247 0.67 -11.90 2.71
CA TYR A 247 1.89 -11.89 1.89
C TYR A 247 1.53 -12.48 0.52
N ILE A 248 1.45 -11.61 -0.49
CA ILE A 248 0.87 -11.94 -1.79
C ILE A 248 1.97 -12.46 -2.73
N PRO A 249 1.93 -13.75 -3.14
CA PRO A 249 2.92 -14.28 -4.06
C PRO A 249 2.77 -13.67 -5.46
N LYS A 250 3.87 -13.59 -6.21
CA LYS A 250 3.90 -13.11 -7.60
C LYS A 250 2.88 -13.82 -8.48
N SER A 251 2.71 -15.12 -8.31
CA SER A 251 1.75 -15.93 -9.07
C SER A 251 0.30 -15.48 -8.88
N THR A 252 -0.07 -15.06 -7.67
CA THR A 252 -1.41 -14.51 -7.38
C THR A 252 -1.62 -13.18 -8.09
N ILE A 253 -0.64 -12.28 -8.07
CA ILE A 253 -0.69 -11.01 -8.81
C ILE A 253 -0.83 -11.28 -10.32
N GLN A 254 -0.05 -12.22 -10.86
CA GLN A 254 -0.16 -12.63 -12.26
C GLN A 254 -1.56 -13.15 -12.60
N SER A 255 -2.17 -13.95 -11.71
CA SER A 255 -3.53 -14.43 -11.89
C SER A 255 -4.54 -13.29 -11.93
N TRP A 256 -4.43 -12.30 -11.02
CA TRP A 256 -5.30 -11.12 -11.02
C TRP A 256 -5.20 -10.32 -12.32
N LEU A 257 -3.97 -10.07 -12.78
CA LEU A 257 -3.74 -9.31 -14.01
C LEU A 257 -4.29 -10.05 -15.25
N ARG A 258 -4.08 -11.35 -15.34
CA ARG A 258 -4.58 -12.18 -16.44
C ARG A 258 -6.10 -12.31 -16.45
N SER A 259 -6.75 -12.25 -15.28
CA SER A 259 -8.22 -12.28 -15.18
C SER A 259 -8.89 -10.97 -15.63
N CYS A 260 -8.12 -9.93 -15.85
CA CYS A 260 -8.60 -8.62 -16.29
C CYS A 260 -8.57 -8.54 -17.81
N GLU A 261 -9.70 -8.82 -18.47
CA GLU A 261 -9.81 -8.89 -19.95
C GLU A 261 -9.45 -7.59 -20.68
N TYR A 262 -9.51 -6.45 -19.95
CA TYR A 262 -9.29 -5.12 -20.52
C TYR A 262 -7.88 -4.57 -20.30
N LEU A 263 -6.94 -5.37 -19.76
CA LEU A 263 -5.56 -4.93 -19.62
C LEU A 263 -4.81 -5.07 -20.94
N GLU A 264 -4.18 -3.97 -21.37
CA GLU A 264 -3.34 -3.95 -22.56
C GLU A 264 -1.91 -4.35 -22.24
N ASP A 265 -1.26 -3.57 -21.37
CA ASP A 265 0.08 -3.81 -20.92
C ASP A 265 0.11 -3.80 -19.40
N TRP A 266 0.84 -4.72 -18.80
CA TRP A 266 1.03 -4.77 -17.37
C TRP A 266 2.47 -5.16 -17.00
N TYR A 267 2.86 -4.76 -15.80
CA TYR A 267 4.17 -5.08 -15.23
C TYR A 267 4.06 -5.59 -13.81
N ILE A 268 5.04 -6.38 -13.38
CA ILE A 268 5.29 -6.78 -12.00
C ILE A 268 6.78 -6.61 -11.75
N ILE A 269 7.14 -5.75 -10.81
CA ILE A 269 8.52 -5.41 -10.47
C ILE A 269 8.74 -5.74 -8.99
N GLN A 270 9.76 -6.53 -8.71
CA GLN A 270 10.17 -6.78 -7.34
C GLN A 270 10.86 -5.54 -6.75
N ARG A 271 10.54 -5.22 -5.50
CA ARG A 271 11.16 -4.12 -4.76
C ARG A 271 11.73 -4.63 -3.45
N ASN A 272 13.00 -4.30 -3.18
CA ASN A 272 13.74 -4.66 -1.96
C ASN A 272 13.71 -6.17 -1.64
N GLY A 273 13.58 -7.04 -2.65
CA GLY A 273 13.55 -8.48 -2.49
C GLY A 273 12.31 -9.06 -1.77
N ASN A 274 11.39 -8.22 -1.24
CA ASN A 274 10.33 -8.66 -0.35
C ASN A 274 8.94 -8.07 -0.65
N SER A 275 8.80 -7.31 -1.71
CA SER A 275 7.55 -6.66 -2.09
C SER A 275 7.40 -6.56 -3.60
N TRP A 276 6.17 -6.32 -4.07
CA TRP A 276 5.83 -6.24 -5.49
C TRP A 276 5.19 -4.91 -5.80
N LYS A 277 5.70 -4.24 -6.83
CA LYS A 277 5.02 -3.18 -7.56
C LYS A 277 4.39 -3.79 -8.80
N PHE A 278 3.15 -3.49 -9.07
CA PHE A 278 2.49 -3.95 -10.29
C PHE A 278 1.49 -2.92 -10.77
N GLY A 279 1.25 -2.91 -12.06
CA GLY A 279 0.38 -1.94 -12.68
C GLY A 279 0.19 -2.22 -14.16
N GLY A 280 -0.59 -1.37 -14.81
CA GLY A 280 -0.89 -1.51 -16.23
C GLY A 280 -1.84 -0.44 -16.74
N ALA A 281 -2.14 -0.51 -18.05
CA ALA A 281 -3.06 0.38 -18.73
C ALA A 281 -4.33 -0.38 -19.18
N LEU A 282 -5.49 0.26 -19.02
CA LEU A 282 -6.76 -0.30 -19.52
C LEU A 282 -6.97 0.02 -20.99
N ARG A 283 -7.42 -0.96 -21.76
CA ARG A 283 -7.78 -0.80 -23.19
C ARG A 283 -9.04 0.02 -23.40
N ASN A 284 -9.15 0.58 -24.58
CA ASN A 284 -10.41 1.14 -25.08
C ASN A 284 -11.29 0.01 -25.62
N ASP A 285 -12.44 -0.25 -24.99
CA ASP A 285 -13.41 -1.30 -25.38
C ASP A 285 -13.83 -1.24 -26.84
N THR A 286 -13.82 -0.06 -27.46
CA THR A 286 -14.25 0.15 -28.84
C THR A 286 -13.32 -0.55 -29.83
N ILE A 287 -12.02 -0.53 -29.56
CA ILE A 287 -11.01 -1.18 -30.44
C ILE A 287 -11.05 -2.70 -30.26
N TYR A 288 -11.25 -3.18 -29.04
CA TYR A 288 -11.31 -4.61 -28.73
C TYR A 288 -12.53 -5.29 -29.38
N ARG A 289 -13.73 -4.66 -29.31
CA ARG A 289 -14.95 -5.17 -29.96
C ARG A 289 -14.80 -5.22 -31.48
N LEU A 290 -14.13 -4.23 -32.07
CA LEU A 290 -13.86 -4.23 -33.51
C LEU A 290 -12.88 -5.34 -33.93
N GLN A 291 -11.87 -5.64 -33.12
CA GLN A 291 -10.92 -6.72 -33.38
C GLN A 291 -11.53 -8.12 -33.21
N LEU A 292 -12.51 -8.29 -32.30
CA LEU A 292 -13.28 -9.55 -32.17
C LEU A 292 -14.30 -9.76 -33.30
N LEU A 293 -14.78 -8.68 -33.92
CA LEU A 293 -15.70 -8.77 -35.06
C LEU A 293 -14.96 -9.02 -36.39
N ILE A 294 -13.63 -8.85 -36.42
CA ILE A 294 -12.79 -9.08 -37.62
C ILE A 294 -12.07 -10.45 -37.55
N ARG A 295 -12.14 -11.17 -36.42
CA ARG A 295 -11.69 -12.56 -36.26
C ARG A 295 -12.89 -13.51 -36.37
#